data_960efd67258e54d2bef82ea3df10c1fc
#
_entry.id   960efd67258e54d2bef82ea3df10c1fc
#
_cell.length_a   1.000
_cell.length_b   1.000
_cell.length_c   1.000
_cell.angle_alpha   90.00
_cell.angle_beta   90.00
_cell.angle_gamma   90.00
#
_symmetry.space_group_name_H-M   'P 1'
#
loop_
_entity.id
_entity.type
_entity.pdbx_description
1 polymer ?
#
loop_
_entity_poly.entity_id
_entity_poly.type
_entity_poly.pdbx_seq_one_letter_code
_entity_poly.pdbx_strand_id
1 'polypeptide(L)'
;MTDPSGLRRAASLAVRVVEEALAGTGVDLVASCSVEAYDARAPEDFRGARWVPGARGVVVAASAGPALWRRFREHALADPSRWDEPHPYDAFVDVILARADRALAEEGIAFRRFDAAFHATTRVDFLALSSLTGLGSPSPFALHVHETHGPWWALRGAWIVDAEVDPPPPHRPPCAGCPAPCVGGRASGGGIEAATAEVRSRCVVGQASRYDDDQIAYHYDRAATMRRLRG
;
A
#
# COMPACT_ATOMS: atom_id res chain seq x y z
N MET A 1 5.87 -32.20 -23.77
CA MET A 1 5.66 -30.73 -23.95
C MET A 1 4.42 -30.39 -23.16
N THR A 2 4.63 -30.02 -21.90
CA THR A 2 3.56 -29.55 -20.98
C THR A 2 3.36 -28.07 -21.22
N ASP A 3 2.12 -27.73 -21.55
CA ASP A 3 1.62 -26.36 -21.76
C ASP A 3 1.96 -25.47 -20.54
N PRO A 4 2.67 -24.34 -20.73
CA PRO A 4 2.98 -23.41 -19.66
C PRO A 4 1.83 -22.43 -19.34
N SER A 5 0.63 -22.60 -19.90
CA SER A 5 -0.57 -21.89 -19.50
C SER A 5 -1.14 -22.47 -18.20
N GLY A 6 -0.29 -22.55 -17.17
CA GLY A 6 -0.72 -22.93 -15.83
C GLY A 6 -1.86 -22.03 -15.40
N LEU A 7 -3.02 -22.64 -15.20
CA LEU A 7 -4.24 -22.12 -14.60
C LEU A 7 -3.92 -20.98 -13.60
N ARG A 8 -4.16 -19.74 -14.00
CA ARG A 8 -4.40 -18.68 -13.04
C ARG A 8 -5.62 -19.14 -12.24
N ARG A 9 -5.36 -19.59 -11.02
CA ARG A 9 -6.42 -19.90 -10.07
C ARG A 9 -7.29 -18.64 -10.02
N ALA A 10 -8.60 -18.78 -10.24
CA ALA A 10 -9.50 -17.65 -10.18
C ALA A 10 -9.32 -16.99 -8.82
N ALA A 11 -8.99 -15.69 -8.81
CA ALA A 11 -8.82 -14.95 -7.57
C ALA A 11 -10.06 -15.09 -6.68
N SER A 12 -9.89 -15.13 -5.37
CA SER A 12 -11.00 -15.20 -4.42
C SER A 12 -11.99 -14.06 -4.64
N LEU A 13 -13.25 -14.26 -4.32
CA LEU A 13 -14.30 -13.25 -4.53
C LEU A 13 -13.91 -11.92 -3.90
N ALA A 14 -13.49 -11.90 -2.65
CA ALA A 14 -13.13 -10.66 -1.95
C ALA A 14 -11.99 -9.89 -2.64
N VAL A 15 -10.97 -10.59 -3.15
CA VAL A 15 -9.86 -9.95 -3.87
C VAL A 15 -10.35 -9.33 -5.17
N ARG A 16 -11.13 -10.07 -5.99
CA ARG A 16 -11.68 -9.56 -7.26
C ARG A 16 -12.56 -8.34 -7.05
N VAL A 17 -13.44 -8.38 -6.05
CA VAL A 17 -14.34 -7.28 -5.72
C VAL A 17 -13.54 -6.01 -5.40
N VAL A 18 -12.49 -6.12 -4.60
CA VAL A 18 -11.62 -4.97 -4.28
C VAL A 18 -10.84 -4.51 -5.51
N GLU A 19 -10.28 -5.43 -6.31
CA GLU A 19 -9.56 -5.11 -7.56
C GLU A 19 -10.45 -4.34 -8.55
N GLU A 20 -11.66 -4.85 -8.80
CA GLU A 20 -12.62 -4.23 -9.73
C GLU A 20 -13.07 -2.85 -9.24
N ALA A 21 -13.38 -2.71 -7.95
CA ALA A 21 -13.80 -1.44 -7.35
C ALA A 21 -12.72 -0.35 -7.40
N LEU A 22 -11.45 -0.75 -7.32
CA LEU A 22 -10.31 0.16 -7.30
C LEU A 22 -9.63 0.33 -8.67
N ALA A 23 -10.03 -0.44 -9.69
CA ALA A 23 -9.42 -0.40 -11.01
C ALA A 23 -9.35 1.01 -11.59
N GLY A 24 -8.17 1.40 -12.08
CA GLY A 24 -7.93 2.70 -12.71
C GLY A 24 -7.98 3.89 -11.74
N THR A 25 -8.00 3.69 -10.42
CA THR A 25 -7.98 4.78 -9.45
C THR A 25 -6.56 5.26 -9.09
N GLY A 26 -5.56 4.46 -9.42
CA GLY A 26 -4.18 4.63 -8.97
C GLY A 26 -3.88 3.88 -7.65
N VAL A 27 -4.89 3.18 -7.10
CA VAL A 27 -4.74 2.19 -6.01
C VAL A 27 -4.95 0.82 -6.66
N ASP A 28 -4.02 0.41 -7.50
CA ASP A 28 -4.19 -0.68 -8.45
C ASP A 28 -3.44 -1.97 -8.05
N LEU A 29 -2.71 -1.94 -6.93
CA LEU A 29 -2.06 -3.12 -6.38
C LEU A 29 -2.95 -3.72 -5.29
N VAL A 30 -3.50 -4.90 -5.54
CA VAL A 30 -4.30 -5.64 -4.55
C VAL A 30 -3.64 -7.00 -4.31
N ALA A 31 -3.58 -7.40 -3.06
CA ALA A 31 -3.05 -8.69 -2.65
C ALA A 31 -3.71 -9.15 -1.35
N SER A 32 -3.50 -10.40 -0.99
CA SER A 32 -4.16 -10.97 0.19
C SER A 32 -3.26 -11.95 0.95
N CYS A 33 -3.62 -12.20 2.19
CA CYS A 33 -3.11 -13.30 2.98
C CYS A 33 -4.22 -13.84 3.90
N SER A 34 -4.08 -15.06 4.39
CA SER A 34 -5.03 -15.57 5.38
C SER A 34 -4.94 -14.76 6.69
N VAL A 35 -6.07 -14.64 7.40
CA VAL A 35 -6.07 -14.02 8.72
C VAL A 35 -5.21 -14.80 9.70
N GLU A 36 -5.14 -16.13 9.57
CA GLU A 36 -4.29 -16.99 10.40
C GLU A 36 -2.80 -16.62 10.25
N ALA A 37 -2.33 -16.45 9.01
CA ALA A 37 -0.95 -16.04 8.75
C ALA A 37 -0.65 -14.64 9.31
N TYR A 38 -1.62 -13.74 9.25
CA TYR A 38 -1.51 -12.41 9.82
C TYR A 38 -1.48 -12.47 11.35
N ASP A 39 -2.45 -13.14 11.97
CA ASP A 39 -2.60 -13.22 13.43
C ASP A 39 -1.43 -13.94 14.12
N ALA A 40 -0.75 -14.84 13.41
CA ALA A 40 0.48 -15.48 13.89
C ALA A 40 1.65 -14.49 14.08
N ARG A 41 1.61 -13.33 13.45
CA ARG A 41 2.65 -12.29 13.52
C ARG A 41 2.20 -11.00 14.19
N ALA A 42 0.91 -10.71 14.14
CA ALA A 42 0.36 -9.49 14.69
C ALA A 42 0.36 -9.49 16.22
N PRO A 43 0.67 -8.36 16.87
CA PRO A 43 0.39 -8.17 18.28
C PRO A 43 -1.08 -8.47 18.60
N GLU A 44 -1.36 -8.91 19.81
CA GLU A 44 -2.70 -9.36 20.21
C GLU A 44 -3.78 -8.32 19.89
N ASP A 45 -3.51 -7.05 20.17
CA ASP A 45 -4.44 -5.94 19.91
C ASP A 45 -4.70 -5.67 18.43
N PHE A 46 -3.89 -6.22 17.53
CA PHE A 46 -3.99 -6.03 16.08
C PHE A 46 -4.55 -7.25 15.34
N ARG A 47 -4.85 -8.34 16.05
CA ARG A 47 -5.35 -9.58 15.43
C ARG A 47 -6.69 -9.39 14.74
N GLY A 48 -6.81 -10.00 13.55
CA GLY A 48 -7.97 -9.85 12.67
C GLY A 48 -9.26 -10.43 13.25
N ALA A 49 -9.18 -11.59 13.91
CA ALA A 49 -10.31 -12.25 14.53
C ALA A 49 -11.02 -11.39 15.59
N ARG A 50 -10.35 -10.38 16.12
CA ARG A 50 -10.87 -9.42 17.08
C ARG A 50 -11.84 -8.40 16.43
N TRP A 51 -11.68 -8.14 15.15
CA TRP A 51 -12.38 -7.09 14.44
C TRP A 51 -13.57 -7.59 13.62
N VAL A 52 -13.46 -8.79 13.06
CA VAL A 52 -14.50 -9.40 12.25
C VAL A 52 -14.76 -10.81 12.77
N PRO A 53 -15.93 -11.10 13.36
CA PRO A 53 -16.29 -12.46 13.74
C PRO A 53 -16.23 -13.38 12.52
N GLY A 54 -15.52 -14.50 12.65
CA GLY A 54 -15.34 -15.43 11.54
C GLY A 54 -14.37 -14.96 10.44
N ALA A 55 -13.51 -13.98 10.74
CA ALA A 55 -12.48 -13.51 9.81
C ALA A 55 -11.64 -14.67 9.28
N ARG A 56 -11.42 -14.71 7.97
CA ARG A 56 -10.62 -15.73 7.28
C ARG A 56 -9.53 -15.15 6.38
N GLY A 57 -9.72 -13.92 5.91
CA GLY A 57 -8.79 -13.25 4.99
C GLY A 57 -8.47 -11.82 5.38
N VAL A 58 -7.35 -11.35 4.85
CA VAL A 58 -6.97 -9.94 4.83
C VAL A 58 -6.67 -9.58 3.38
N VAL A 59 -7.38 -8.60 2.86
CA VAL A 59 -7.12 -8.01 1.54
C VAL A 59 -6.45 -6.67 1.76
N VAL A 60 -5.38 -6.37 1.04
CA VAL A 60 -4.68 -5.09 1.10
C VAL A 60 -4.69 -4.41 -0.27
N ALA A 61 -4.76 -3.09 -0.25
CA ALA A 61 -4.64 -2.28 -1.45
C ALA A 61 -3.51 -1.27 -1.32
N ALA A 62 -2.79 -1.07 -2.41
CA ALA A 62 -1.64 -0.18 -2.47
C ALA A 62 -1.61 0.60 -3.78
N SER A 63 -0.92 1.71 -3.77
CA SER A 63 -0.61 2.51 -4.95
C SER A 63 0.87 2.40 -5.31
N ALA A 64 1.20 2.46 -6.60
CA ALA A 64 2.57 2.54 -7.07
C ALA A 64 2.74 3.67 -8.09
N GLY A 65 3.92 4.27 -8.09
CA GLY A 65 4.22 5.37 -8.99
C GLY A 65 3.37 6.63 -8.73
N PRO A 66 3.35 7.55 -9.70
CA PRO A 66 2.72 8.86 -9.52
C PRO A 66 1.23 8.91 -9.89
N ALA A 67 0.60 7.83 -10.35
CA ALA A 67 -0.76 7.87 -10.90
C ALA A 67 -1.80 8.39 -9.89
N LEU A 68 -1.80 7.87 -8.68
CA LEU A 68 -2.71 8.31 -7.61
C LEU A 68 -2.45 9.78 -7.22
N TRP A 69 -1.19 10.20 -7.17
CA TRP A 69 -0.82 11.58 -6.87
C TRP A 69 -1.34 12.56 -7.91
N ARG A 70 -1.21 12.23 -9.21
CA ARG A 70 -1.70 13.07 -10.30
C ARG A 70 -3.21 13.25 -10.23
N ARG A 71 -3.97 12.17 -9.96
CA ARG A 71 -5.42 12.23 -9.75
C ARG A 71 -5.80 13.09 -8.55
N PHE A 72 -5.08 12.97 -7.45
CA PHE A 72 -5.29 13.84 -6.29
C PHE A 72 -5.07 15.32 -6.66
N ARG A 73 -4.00 15.63 -7.38
CA ARG A 73 -3.74 17.01 -7.83
C ARG A 73 -4.85 17.56 -8.71
N GLU A 74 -5.28 16.79 -9.69
CA GLU A 74 -6.41 17.16 -10.56
C GLU A 74 -7.67 17.45 -9.74
N HIS A 75 -7.98 16.58 -8.77
CA HIS A 75 -9.12 16.74 -7.87
C HIS A 75 -9.02 18.01 -7.00
N ALA A 76 -7.84 18.26 -6.44
CA ALA A 76 -7.61 19.42 -5.58
C ALA A 76 -7.53 20.74 -6.37
N LEU A 77 -7.08 20.71 -7.63
CA LEU A 77 -7.11 21.87 -8.52
C LEU A 77 -8.52 22.23 -9.01
N ALA A 78 -9.39 21.22 -9.17
CA ALA A 78 -10.78 21.42 -9.52
C ALA A 78 -11.60 22.10 -8.41
N ASP A 79 -11.18 21.93 -7.15
CA ASP A 79 -11.79 22.55 -5.98
C ASP A 79 -10.69 22.93 -4.98
N PRO A 80 -10.17 24.18 -5.05
CA PRO A 80 -9.07 24.61 -4.17
C PRO A 80 -9.36 24.54 -2.66
N SER A 81 -10.65 24.53 -2.25
CA SER A 81 -11.01 24.40 -0.83
C SER A 81 -10.56 23.07 -0.22
N ARG A 82 -10.38 22.05 -1.05
CA ARG A 82 -9.87 20.73 -0.63
C ARG A 82 -8.46 20.76 -0.07
N TRP A 83 -7.67 21.75 -0.47
CA TRP A 83 -6.34 21.95 0.11
C TRP A 83 -6.40 22.41 1.57
N ASP A 84 -7.54 22.92 2.03
CA ASP A 84 -7.71 23.40 3.40
C ASP A 84 -7.99 22.26 4.40
N GLU A 85 -8.28 21.07 3.92
CA GLU A 85 -8.43 19.90 4.75
C GLU A 85 -7.12 19.58 5.51
N PRO A 86 -7.20 19.13 6.77
CA PRO A 86 -6.00 18.79 7.56
C PRO A 86 -5.11 17.73 6.89
N HIS A 87 -5.73 16.78 6.17
CA HIS A 87 -5.08 15.66 5.49
C HIS A 87 -5.68 15.42 4.10
N PRO A 88 -5.54 16.38 3.15
CA PRO A 88 -6.29 16.36 1.89
C PRO A 88 -6.02 15.14 1.02
N TYR A 89 -4.77 14.65 1.02
CA TYR A 89 -4.42 13.44 0.27
C TYR A 89 -5.03 12.18 0.88
N ASP A 90 -5.03 12.08 2.20
CA ASP A 90 -5.63 10.94 2.89
C ASP A 90 -7.16 10.95 2.74
N ALA A 91 -7.81 12.14 2.81
CA ALA A 91 -9.24 12.28 2.55
C ALA A 91 -9.62 11.87 1.11
N PHE A 92 -8.79 12.23 0.13
CA PHE A 92 -8.98 11.78 -1.25
C PHE A 92 -8.86 10.26 -1.39
N VAL A 93 -7.87 9.66 -0.73
CA VAL A 93 -7.67 8.21 -0.72
C VAL A 93 -8.86 7.51 -0.04
N ASP A 94 -9.37 8.04 1.06
CA ASP A 94 -10.53 7.48 1.76
C ASP A 94 -11.76 7.36 0.86
N VAL A 95 -12.06 8.38 0.04
CA VAL A 95 -13.14 8.34 -0.95
C VAL A 95 -12.95 7.23 -1.99
N ILE A 96 -11.71 6.97 -2.37
CA ILE A 96 -11.39 5.86 -3.30
C ILE A 96 -11.61 4.52 -2.61
N LEU A 97 -11.07 4.32 -1.41
CA LEU A 97 -11.19 3.06 -0.67
C LEU A 97 -12.64 2.73 -0.31
N ALA A 98 -13.48 3.74 -0.07
CA ALA A 98 -14.91 3.56 0.18
C ALA A 98 -15.67 2.92 -1.00
N ARG A 99 -15.09 2.88 -2.21
CA ARG A 99 -15.67 2.12 -3.33
C ARG A 99 -15.59 0.62 -3.06
N ALA A 100 -14.44 0.15 -2.56
CA ALA A 100 -14.26 -1.25 -2.18
C ALA A 100 -15.15 -1.62 -0.99
N ASP A 101 -15.36 -0.71 -0.03
CA ASP A 101 -16.29 -0.95 1.09
C ASP A 101 -17.70 -1.23 0.58
N ARG A 102 -18.21 -0.40 -0.35
CA ARG A 102 -19.53 -0.59 -0.95
C ARG A 102 -19.62 -1.91 -1.71
N ALA A 103 -18.62 -2.21 -2.53
CA ALA A 103 -18.62 -3.42 -3.33
C ALA A 103 -18.57 -4.70 -2.47
N LEU A 104 -17.77 -4.72 -1.40
CA LEU A 104 -17.75 -5.83 -0.45
C LEU A 104 -19.10 -5.98 0.27
N ALA A 105 -19.73 -4.88 0.67
CA ALA A 105 -21.04 -4.91 1.30
C ALA A 105 -22.14 -5.42 0.35
N GLU A 106 -22.12 -5.04 -0.93
CA GLU A 106 -23.04 -5.50 -1.98
C GLU A 106 -22.93 -7.02 -2.20
N GLU A 107 -21.73 -7.57 -2.07
CA GLU A 107 -21.48 -9.03 -2.13
C GLU A 107 -21.79 -9.76 -0.81
N GLY A 108 -22.25 -9.05 0.24
CA GLY A 108 -22.55 -9.63 1.52
C GLY A 108 -21.34 -10.10 2.33
N ILE A 109 -20.15 -9.62 1.99
CA ILE A 109 -18.91 -9.94 2.71
C ILE A 109 -18.80 -9.03 3.93
N ALA A 110 -18.76 -9.60 5.13
CA ALA A 110 -18.51 -8.83 6.34
C ALA A 110 -17.02 -8.42 6.39
N PHE A 111 -16.78 -7.15 6.70
CA PHE A 111 -15.42 -6.62 6.72
C PHE A 111 -15.19 -5.53 7.76
N ARG A 112 -13.95 -5.30 8.07
CA ARG A 112 -13.45 -4.10 8.76
C ARG A 112 -12.29 -3.52 7.96
N ARG A 113 -12.41 -2.25 7.51
CA ARG A 113 -11.33 -1.52 6.86
C ARG A 113 -10.43 -0.82 7.88
N PHE A 114 -9.15 -0.78 7.56
CA PHE A 114 -8.09 -0.03 8.24
C PHE A 114 -7.33 0.78 7.21
N ASP A 115 -7.20 2.07 7.47
CA ASP A 115 -6.50 2.99 6.59
C ASP A 115 -5.02 3.07 6.96
N ALA A 116 -4.15 3.10 5.96
CA ALA A 116 -2.73 3.34 6.15
C ALA A 116 -2.41 4.85 6.29
N ALA A 117 -3.40 5.65 6.66
CA ALA A 117 -3.24 7.07 6.90
C ALA A 117 -2.43 7.34 8.17
N PHE A 118 -1.62 8.39 8.13
CA PHE A 118 -0.74 8.75 9.25
C PHE A 118 -1.51 9.02 10.57
N HIS A 119 -2.73 9.55 10.45
CA HIS A 119 -3.58 9.92 11.59
C HIS A 119 -4.54 8.80 12.04
N ALA A 120 -4.48 7.61 11.43
CA ALA A 120 -5.34 6.50 11.81
C ALA A 120 -5.14 6.11 13.29
N THR A 121 -6.24 6.07 14.04
CA THR A 121 -6.24 5.71 15.46
C THR A 121 -6.33 4.21 15.69
N THR A 122 -6.97 3.50 14.77
CA THR A 122 -7.09 2.04 14.80
C THR A 122 -6.16 1.45 13.75
N ARG A 123 -5.32 0.51 14.13
CA ARG A 123 -4.21 0.04 13.29
C ARG A 123 -4.21 -1.45 13.10
N VAL A 124 -3.69 -1.86 11.96
CA VAL A 124 -3.16 -3.20 11.69
C VAL A 124 -1.65 -3.07 11.47
N ASP A 125 -0.93 -4.18 11.54
CA ASP A 125 0.50 -4.17 11.23
C ASP A 125 0.71 -4.19 9.71
N PHE A 126 0.74 -3.00 9.11
CA PHE A 126 0.94 -2.83 7.67
C PHE A 126 2.30 -3.34 7.18
N LEU A 127 3.33 -3.36 8.02
CA LEU A 127 4.64 -3.92 7.65
C LEU A 127 4.57 -5.44 7.57
N ALA A 128 3.91 -6.08 8.54
CA ALA A 128 3.63 -7.51 8.47
C ALA A 128 2.78 -7.85 7.24
N LEU A 129 1.69 -7.10 6.99
CA LEU A 129 0.83 -7.29 5.83
C LEU A 129 1.60 -7.14 4.51
N SER A 130 2.45 -6.13 4.38
CA SER A 130 3.30 -5.93 3.21
C SER A 130 4.13 -7.19 2.88
N SER A 131 4.74 -7.78 3.91
CA SER A 131 5.56 -9.00 3.74
C SER A 131 4.71 -10.25 3.49
N LEU A 132 3.60 -10.39 4.22
CA LEU A 132 2.73 -11.58 4.14
C LEU A 132 2.00 -11.67 2.81
N THR A 133 1.65 -10.54 2.22
CA THR A 133 0.97 -10.48 0.91
C THR A 133 1.96 -10.49 -0.27
N GLY A 134 3.25 -10.45 -0.02
CA GLY A 134 4.27 -10.41 -1.06
C GLY A 134 4.40 -9.06 -1.79
N LEU A 135 3.63 -8.04 -1.39
CA LEU A 135 3.73 -6.72 -2.01
C LEU A 135 5.05 -6.02 -1.72
N GLY A 136 5.67 -6.30 -0.57
CA GLY A 136 6.93 -5.67 -0.26
C GLY A 136 7.80 -6.49 0.68
N SER A 137 9.09 -6.30 0.56
CA SER A 137 10.10 -6.94 1.40
C SER A 137 10.93 -5.88 2.14
N PRO A 138 11.37 -6.15 3.36
CA PRO A 138 12.26 -5.25 4.09
C PRO A 138 13.52 -4.92 3.31
N SER A 139 13.97 -3.69 3.40
CA SER A 139 15.20 -3.22 2.76
C SER A 139 16.21 -2.68 3.80
N PRO A 140 17.48 -2.52 3.42
CA PRO A 140 18.51 -1.95 4.29
C PRO A 140 18.24 -0.50 4.73
N PHE A 141 17.36 0.23 4.02
CA PHE A 141 17.03 1.63 4.35
C PHE A 141 15.64 1.78 5.01
N ALA A 142 15.20 0.75 5.72
CA ALA A 142 14.00 0.73 6.57
C ALA A 142 12.65 0.97 5.84
N LEU A 143 12.60 0.90 4.51
CA LEU A 143 11.36 0.84 3.75
C LEU A 143 11.13 -0.58 3.23
N HIS A 144 9.87 -0.92 2.98
CA HIS A 144 9.57 -2.12 2.21
C HIS A 144 9.68 -1.82 0.71
N VAL A 145 10.32 -2.71 -0.03
CA VAL A 145 10.59 -2.57 -1.46
C VAL A 145 9.75 -3.59 -2.22
N HIS A 146 8.98 -3.11 -3.18
CA HIS A 146 8.20 -3.94 -4.10
C HIS A 146 9.12 -4.46 -5.20
N GLU A 147 8.91 -5.69 -5.69
CA GLU A 147 9.82 -6.29 -6.67
C GLU A 147 9.89 -5.51 -8.00
N THR A 148 8.78 -4.92 -8.44
CA THR A 148 8.72 -4.14 -9.68
C THR A 148 8.85 -2.64 -9.44
N HIS A 149 8.18 -2.12 -8.40
CA HIS A 149 8.07 -0.68 -8.16
C HIS A 149 9.14 -0.13 -7.21
N GLY A 150 10.02 -1.00 -6.72
CA GLY A 150 11.07 -0.56 -5.80
C GLY A 150 10.48 0.08 -4.54
N PRO A 151 11.03 1.20 -4.07
CA PRO A 151 10.51 1.94 -2.93
C PRO A 151 9.36 2.91 -3.29
N TRP A 152 8.91 2.94 -4.56
CA TRP A 152 7.96 3.92 -5.08
C TRP A 152 6.52 3.41 -5.05
N TRP A 153 6.13 2.87 -3.91
CA TRP A 153 4.79 2.36 -3.64
C TRP A 153 4.40 2.61 -2.17
N ALA A 154 3.11 2.48 -1.87
CA ALA A 154 2.64 2.58 -0.50
C ALA A 154 1.31 1.85 -0.31
N LEU A 155 1.18 1.12 0.80
CA LEU A 155 -0.11 0.61 1.25
C LEU A 155 -1.07 1.77 1.51
N ARG A 156 -2.36 1.57 1.16
CA ARG A 156 -3.41 2.57 1.33
C ARG A 156 -4.49 2.11 2.30
N GLY A 157 -4.85 0.84 2.23
CA GLY A 157 -5.84 0.25 3.12
C GLY A 157 -5.70 -1.25 3.23
N ALA A 158 -6.36 -1.80 4.24
CA ALA A 158 -6.51 -3.22 4.46
C ALA A 158 -7.94 -3.52 4.89
N TRP A 159 -8.51 -4.62 4.41
CA TRP A 159 -9.81 -5.15 4.81
C TRP A 159 -9.61 -6.53 5.45
N ILE A 160 -9.96 -6.64 6.72
CA ILE A 160 -10.14 -7.95 7.35
C ILE A 160 -11.53 -8.42 6.93
N VAL A 161 -11.65 -9.61 6.37
CA VAL A 161 -12.89 -10.13 5.76
C VAL A 161 -13.24 -11.52 6.29
N ASP A 162 -14.53 -11.86 6.32
CA ASP A 162 -15.04 -13.20 6.68
C ASP A 162 -15.02 -14.19 5.50
N ALA A 163 -14.35 -13.84 4.42
CA ALA A 163 -14.19 -14.64 3.21
C ALA A 163 -12.80 -15.26 3.09
N GLU A 164 -12.73 -16.45 2.50
CA GLU A 164 -11.47 -17.08 2.12
C GLU A 164 -10.75 -16.22 1.06
N VAL A 165 -9.43 -16.16 1.17
CA VAL A 165 -8.57 -15.48 0.21
C VAL A 165 -7.49 -16.41 -0.30
N ASP A 166 -6.99 -16.14 -1.50
CA ASP A 166 -5.90 -16.91 -2.04
C ASP A 166 -4.58 -16.60 -1.30
N PRO A 167 -3.71 -17.61 -1.14
CA PRO A 167 -2.38 -17.35 -0.65
C PRO A 167 -1.63 -16.43 -1.62
N PRO A 168 -0.72 -15.59 -1.12
CA PRO A 168 0.07 -14.72 -1.97
C PRO A 168 0.91 -15.54 -2.95
N PRO A 169 1.13 -15.05 -4.18
CA PRO A 169 2.03 -15.69 -5.10
C PRO A 169 3.45 -15.70 -4.53
N PRO A 170 4.28 -16.70 -4.90
CA PRO A 170 5.69 -16.67 -4.58
C PRO A 170 6.30 -15.36 -5.06
N HIS A 171 6.99 -14.64 -4.18
CA HIS A 171 7.68 -13.41 -4.52
C HIS A 171 9.16 -13.51 -4.16
N ARG A 172 9.99 -12.80 -4.90
CA ARG A 172 11.42 -12.71 -4.64
C ARG A 172 11.73 -11.37 -3.99
N PRO A 173 12.32 -11.36 -2.78
CA PRO A 173 12.77 -10.13 -2.17
C PRO A 173 13.78 -9.40 -3.08
N PRO A 174 13.48 -8.18 -3.56
CA PRO A 174 14.31 -7.52 -4.56
C PRO A 174 15.71 -7.14 -4.04
N CYS A 175 15.87 -7.03 -2.72
CA CYS A 175 17.16 -6.76 -2.11
C CYS A 175 18.04 -8.02 -1.97
N ALA A 176 17.49 -9.22 -2.14
CA ALA A 176 18.27 -10.46 -2.08
C ALA A 176 19.14 -10.61 -3.33
N GLY A 177 20.46 -10.47 -3.18
CA GLY A 177 21.42 -10.52 -4.29
C GLY A 177 21.43 -9.28 -5.18
N CYS A 178 20.85 -8.16 -4.73
CA CYS A 178 20.94 -6.90 -5.44
C CYS A 178 22.42 -6.43 -5.51
N PRO A 179 22.94 -6.13 -6.71
CA PRO A 179 24.34 -5.71 -6.89
C PRO A 179 24.59 -4.25 -6.49
N ALA A 180 23.53 -3.47 -6.32
CA ALA A 180 23.66 -2.05 -5.98
C ALA A 180 23.70 -1.88 -4.46
N PRO A 181 24.78 -1.33 -3.90
CA PRO A 181 24.82 -1.03 -2.48
C PRO A 181 23.85 0.11 -2.17
N CYS A 182 22.83 -0.16 -1.34
CA CYS A 182 22.03 0.89 -0.73
C CYS A 182 22.89 1.61 0.32
N VAL A 183 23.74 2.51 -0.14
CA VAL A 183 24.68 3.22 0.72
C VAL A 183 23.92 4.29 1.49
N GLY A 184 23.88 4.20 2.79
CA GLY A 184 23.59 5.33 3.66
C GLY A 184 22.67 5.09 4.85
N GLY A 185 21.75 4.13 4.82
CA GLY A 185 20.74 4.04 5.89
C GLY A 185 21.25 3.52 7.23
N ARG A 186 22.27 2.68 7.28
CA ARG A 186 22.82 2.13 8.52
C ARG A 186 24.24 2.57 8.87
N ALA A 187 25.03 3.04 7.90
CA ALA A 187 26.43 3.38 8.14
C ALA A 187 26.62 4.66 8.97
N SER A 188 25.59 5.50 9.10
CA SER A 188 25.67 6.79 9.78
C SER A 188 24.93 6.87 11.12
N GLY A 189 24.46 5.75 11.68
CA GLY A 189 23.76 5.77 12.97
C GLY A 189 22.45 6.60 12.96
N GLY A 190 21.99 7.02 11.80
CA GLY A 190 20.76 7.80 11.63
C GLY A 190 19.54 6.90 11.74
N GLY A 191 18.54 7.32 12.52
CA GLY A 191 17.26 6.68 12.65
C GLY A 191 16.47 6.65 11.33
N ILE A 192 15.17 6.41 11.41
CA ILE A 192 14.21 6.30 10.29
C ILE A 192 14.23 7.50 9.33
N GLU A 193 14.74 8.66 9.75
CA GLU A 193 14.98 9.85 8.92
C GLU A 193 15.95 9.62 7.76
N ALA A 194 16.73 8.54 7.78
CA ALA A 194 17.66 8.19 6.71
C ALA A 194 16.99 7.68 5.42
N ALA A 195 15.70 7.40 5.41
CA ALA A 195 14.94 7.12 4.18
C ALA A 195 14.59 8.43 3.43
N THR A 196 15.57 9.31 3.29
CA THR A 196 15.44 10.56 2.54
C THR A 196 15.06 10.29 1.08
N ALA A 197 14.50 11.29 0.42
CA ALA A 197 14.23 11.24 -1.02
C ALA A 197 15.45 10.78 -1.82
N GLU A 198 16.64 11.18 -1.39
CA GLU A 198 17.91 10.81 -2.01
C GLU A 198 18.19 9.30 -1.92
N VAL A 199 18.02 8.70 -0.74
CA VAL A 199 18.23 7.24 -0.54
C VAL A 199 17.24 6.44 -1.37
N ARG A 200 15.96 6.83 -1.39
CA ARG A 200 14.94 6.20 -2.26
C ARG A 200 15.33 6.29 -3.74
N SER A 201 15.82 7.44 -4.18
CA SER A 201 16.19 7.69 -5.57
C SER A 201 17.39 6.87 -6.04
N ARG A 202 18.25 6.41 -5.12
CA ARG A 202 19.39 5.54 -5.42
C ARG A 202 19.02 4.07 -5.61
N CYS A 203 17.81 3.65 -5.21
CA CYS A 203 17.36 2.28 -5.44
C CYS A 203 17.26 2.00 -6.93
N VAL A 204 17.94 0.96 -7.40
CA VAL A 204 17.94 0.59 -8.83
C VAL A 204 16.65 -0.12 -9.25
N VAL A 205 15.86 -0.59 -8.28
CA VAL A 205 14.57 -1.23 -8.53
C VAL A 205 13.49 -0.17 -8.62
N GLY A 206 12.60 -0.29 -9.59
CA GLY A 206 11.39 0.54 -9.70
C GLY A 206 11.62 1.96 -10.19
N GLN A 207 12.72 2.27 -10.88
CA GLN A 207 13.00 3.61 -11.40
C GLN A 207 11.88 4.14 -12.32
N ALA A 208 11.25 3.25 -13.10
CA ALA A 208 10.10 3.62 -13.95
C ALA A 208 8.85 4.03 -13.14
N SER A 209 8.79 3.67 -11.88
CA SER A 209 7.70 4.03 -10.95
C SER A 209 8.06 5.19 -10.03
N ARG A 210 9.19 5.87 -10.29
CA ARG A 210 9.60 7.00 -9.45
C ARG A 210 8.47 8.03 -9.33
N TYR A 211 8.23 8.48 -8.11
CA TYR A 211 7.26 9.54 -7.84
C TYR A 211 7.67 10.85 -8.53
N ASP A 212 6.68 11.65 -8.92
CA ASP A 212 6.92 13.01 -9.40
C ASP A 212 7.59 13.84 -8.29
N ASP A 213 8.36 14.85 -8.67
CA ASP A 213 9.17 15.63 -7.71
C ASP A 213 8.32 16.36 -6.67
N ASP A 214 7.14 16.82 -7.03
CA ASP A 214 6.21 17.44 -6.09
C ASP A 214 5.53 16.40 -5.16
N GLN A 215 5.33 15.16 -5.62
CA GLN A 215 4.91 14.06 -4.74
C GLN A 215 6.01 13.72 -3.73
N ILE A 216 7.25 13.64 -4.18
CA ILE A 216 8.40 13.44 -3.28
C ILE A 216 8.44 14.56 -2.26
N ALA A 217 8.39 15.82 -2.71
CA ALA A 217 8.39 16.98 -1.83
C ALA A 217 7.24 16.95 -0.81
N TYR A 218 6.04 16.54 -1.23
CA TYR A 218 4.89 16.39 -0.35
C TYR A 218 5.12 15.38 0.78
N HIS A 219 5.77 14.26 0.49
CA HIS A 219 6.06 13.24 1.50
C HIS A 219 7.10 13.66 2.55
N TYR A 220 8.02 14.58 2.19
CA TYR A 220 9.10 15.00 3.09
C TYR A 220 8.90 16.40 3.67
N ASP A 221 8.20 17.29 2.97
CA ASP A 221 7.80 18.61 3.45
C ASP A 221 6.41 18.98 2.93
N ARG A 222 5.42 18.37 3.57
CA ARG A 222 4.01 18.57 3.22
C ARG A 222 3.59 20.03 3.28
N ALA A 223 3.96 20.74 4.35
CA ALA A 223 3.52 22.12 4.57
C ALA A 223 4.04 23.08 3.48
N ALA A 224 5.33 22.98 3.12
CA ALA A 224 5.90 23.79 2.05
C ALA A 224 5.31 23.43 0.69
N THR A 225 5.14 22.13 0.42
CA THR A 225 4.56 21.66 -0.84
C THR A 225 3.13 22.13 -0.99
N MET A 226 2.32 22.04 0.06
CA MET A 226 0.93 22.52 0.07
C MET A 226 0.86 24.02 -0.24
N ARG A 227 1.70 24.85 0.41
CA ARG A 227 1.76 26.29 0.10
C ARG A 227 2.08 26.56 -1.36
N ARG A 228 3.06 25.86 -1.92
CA ARG A 228 3.48 26.01 -3.34
C ARG A 228 2.39 25.59 -4.32
N LEU A 229 1.63 24.55 -4.02
CA LEU A 229 0.59 24.03 -4.93
C LEU A 229 -0.70 24.85 -4.90
N ARG A 230 -0.91 25.63 -3.84
CA ARG A 230 -2.04 26.58 -3.73
C ARG A 230 -1.84 27.85 -4.55
N GLY A 231 -0.60 28.18 -4.96
CA GLY A 231 -0.24 29.42 -5.68
C GLY A 231 0.05 30.51 -4.70
#